data_c2cd78c4dae818b4e9923c0b62f2f5ea
#
_entry.id   c2cd78c4dae818b4e9923c0b62f2f5ea
#
_cell.length_a   1.000
_cell.length_b   1.000
_cell.length_c   1.000
_cell.angle_alpha   90.00
_cell.angle_beta   90.00
_cell.angle_gamma   90.00
#
_symmetry.space_group_name_H-M   'P 1'
#
loop_
_entity.id
_entity.type
_entity.pdbx_description
1 polymer ?
#
loop_
_entity_poly.entity_id
_entity_poly.type
_entity_poly.pdbx_seq_one_letter_code
_entity_poly.pdbx_strand_id
1 'polypeptide(L)'
;GPRTSVLDWAGEIVKKHPHHKVIINTHAYMYSDDTRMGEGDRWLPQKYGLGKDTGENAVNNGEQMWDKLVSKYPNILFVFSGHVLNSGVGTLVSIGDHGNKVFQMLANFQDGVKGTNRGQTGFLRIVDIDVKKQQVRVKTYSPYLKEYKNDVKNKFSFEGVNFK
;
A
#
# COMPACT_ATOMS: atom_id res chain seq x y z
N GLY A 1 11.09 5.35 1.80
CA GLY A 1 11.04 3.89 1.94
C GLY A 1 11.76 3.41 3.20
N PRO A 2 11.43 2.24 3.71
CA PRO A 2 12.14 1.65 4.85
C PRO A 2 13.53 1.19 4.45
N ARG A 3 14.47 1.20 5.41
CA ARG A 3 15.79 0.61 5.26
C ARG A 3 15.71 -0.91 5.24
N THR A 4 16.71 -1.59 4.66
CA THR A 4 16.77 -3.05 4.64
C THR A 4 16.73 -3.63 6.05
N SER A 5 17.52 -3.09 6.99
CA SER A 5 17.50 -3.51 8.39
C SER A 5 16.13 -3.38 9.08
N VAL A 6 15.31 -2.39 8.67
CA VAL A 6 13.94 -2.24 9.16
C VAL A 6 13.01 -3.31 8.56
N LEU A 7 13.21 -3.68 7.30
CA LEU A 7 12.46 -4.78 6.68
C LEU A 7 12.79 -6.12 7.34
N ASP A 8 14.07 -6.36 7.62
CA ASP A 8 14.53 -7.57 8.32
C ASP A 8 13.91 -7.67 9.71
N TRP A 9 13.99 -6.58 10.49
CA TRP A 9 13.32 -6.48 11.80
C TRP A 9 11.81 -6.72 11.70
N ALA A 10 11.13 -6.11 10.73
CA ALA A 10 9.70 -6.29 10.52
C ALA A 10 9.37 -7.76 10.19
N GLY A 11 10.18 -8.41 9.36
CA GLY A 11 10.07 -9.83 9.04
C GLY A 11 10.14 -10.72 10.29
N GLU A 12 11.08 -10.47 11.19
CA GLU A 12 11.18 -11.20 12.46
C GLU A 12 9.94 -11.00 13.35
N ILE A 13 9.35 -9.81 13.35
CA ILE A 13 8.09 -9.57 14.08
C ILE A 13 6.93 -10.33 13.45
N VAL A 14 6.78 -10.26 12.13
CA VAL A 14 5.72 -10.98 11.40
C VAL A 14 5.80 -12.48 11.64
N LYS A 15 7.00 -13.05 11.59
CA LYS A 15 7.28 -14.46 11.86
C LYS A 15 6.90 -14.90 13.27
N LYS A 16 7.11 -14.04 14.28
CA LYS A 16 6.74 -14.32 15.68
C LYS A 16 5.23 -14.31 15.91
N HIS A 17 4.44 -13.77 15.00
CA HIS A 17 3.00 -13.63 15.12
C HIS A 17 2.25 -14.34 13.97
N PRO A 18 2.44 -15.66 13.74
CA PRO A 18 1.92 -16.37 12.56
C PRO A 18 0.39 -16.43 12.51
N HIS A 19 -0.28 -16.27 13.65
CA HIS A 19 -1.76 -16.28 13.75
C HIS A 19 -2.40 -14.90 13.63
N HIS A 20 -1.60 -13.84 13.44
CA HIS A 20 -2.11 -12.49 13.23
C HIS A 20 -2.04 -12.14 11.75
N LYS A 21 -3.12 -11.64 11.19
CA LYS A 21 -3.05 -11.00 9.87
C LYS A 21 -2.39 -9.64 9.99
N VAL A 22 -1.42 -9.41 9.12
CA VAL A 22 -0.57 -8.22 9.15
C VAL A 22 -0.99 -7.24 8.07
N ILE A 23 -1.09 -5.98 8.46
CA ILE A 23 -1.26 -4.83 7.57
C ILE A 23 0.04 -4.03 7.60
N ILE A 24 0.66 -3.86 6.45
CA ILE A 24 1.80 -2.96 6.28
C ILE A 24 1.25 -1.58 5.88
N ASN A 25 1.59 -0.56 6.66
CA ASN A 25 1.33 0.82 6.30
C ASN A 25 2.66 1.53 6.06
N THR A 26 2.85 2.03 4.85
CA THR A 26 4.10 2.65 4.42
C THR A 26 3.86 3.86 3.55
N HIS A 27 4.88 4.72 3.37
CA HIS A 27 4.73 5.95 2.59
C HIS A 27 4.76 5.70 1.08
N ALA A 28 5.85 5.13 0.55
CA ALA A 28 6.07 4.93 -0.88
C ALA A 28 6.17 3.42 -1.18
N TYR A 29 5.19 2.87 -1.91
CA TYR A 29 5.14 1.45 -2.24
C TYR A 29 4.46 1.17 -3.57
N MET A 30 3.20 1.62 -3.76
CA MET A 30 2.47 1.47 -5.01
C MET A 30 2.68 2.67 -5.93
N TYR A 31 2.57 2.42 -7.23
CA TYR A 31 2.45 3.44 -8.27
C TYR A 31 1.00 3.60 -8.73
N SER A 32 0.69 4.68 -9.47
CA SER A 32 -0.70 5.04 -9.82
C SER A 32 -1.26 4.32 -11.05
N ASP A 33 -0.48 3.43 -11.64
CA ASP A 33 -0.83 2.56 -12.76
C ASP A 33 -1.13 1.12 -12.34
N ASP A 34 -1.41 0.92 -11.03
CA ASP A 34 -1.70 -0.37 -10.42
C ASP A 34 -0.49 -1.32 -10.35
N THR A 35 0.75 -0.78 -10.42
CA THR A 35 2.00 -1.51 -10.18
C THR A 35 2.63 -1.15 -8.84
N ARG A 36 3.63 -1.92 -8.40
CA ARG A 36 4.53 -1.49 -7.33
C ARG A 36 5.56 -0.52 -7.89
N MET A 37 5.99 0.40 -7.07
CA MET A 37 7.06 1.34 -7.39
C MET A 37 8.38 0.59 -7.60
N GLY A 38 8.93 0.67 -8.81
CA GLY A 38 10.13 -0.03 -9.26
C GLY A 38 11.21 0.88 -9.81
N GLU A 39 12.30 0.28 -10.28
CA GLU A 39 13.39 1.01 -10.93
C GLU A 39 12.88 1.79 -12.15
N GLY A 40 13.36 3.02 -12.33
CA GLY A 40 12.93 3.90 -13.42
C GLY A 40 11.75 4.80 -13.07
N ASP A 41 10.95 4.47 -12.07
CA ASP A 41 9.79 5.27 -11.67
C ASP A 41 10.18 6.65 -11.14
N ARG A 42 9.23 7.58 -11.24
CA ARG A 42 9.35 8.89 -10.58
C ARG A 42 9.06 8.75 -9.09
N TRP A 43 9.53 9.70 -8.30
CA TRP A 43 9.31 9.77 -6.83
C TRP A 43 9.83 8.56 -6.04
N LEU A 44 10.84 7.85 -6.58
CA LEU A 44 11.50 6.77 -5.84
C LEU A 44 12.07 7.28 -4.51
N PRO A 45 11.93 6.53 -3.41
CA PRO A 45 12.49 6.91 -2.11
C PRO A 45 14.00 7.13 -2.17
N GLN A 46 14.72 6.43 -3.05
CA GLN A 46 16.17 6.59 -3.28
C GLN A 46 16.57 7.96 -3.83
N LYS A 47 15.63 8.76 -4.33
CA LYS A 47 15.87 10.11 -4.85
C LYS A 47 15.79 11.20 -3.78
N TYR A 48 15.38 10.86 -2.56
CA TYR A 48 15.17 11.80 -1.45
C TYR A 48 16.13 11.52 -0.30
N GLY A 49 16.80 12.56 0.23
CA GLY A 49 17.54 12.55 1.48
C GLY A 49 18.31 11.26 1.79
N LEU A 50 17.87 10.56 2.84
CA LEU A 50 18.40 9.27 3.29
C LEU A 50 18.24 8.13 2.26
N GLY A 51 17.45 8.32 1.21
CA GLY A 51 17.31 7.36 0.13
C GLY A 51 18.58 7.08 -0.67
N LYS A 52 19.62 7.88 -0.48
CA LYS A 52 20.96 7.69 -1.11
C LYS A 52 21.86 6.75 -0.32
N ASP A 53 21.49 6.33 0.88
CA ASP A 53 22.27 5.38 1.68
C ASP A 53 22.39 4.04 0.95
N THR A 54 23.49 3.35 1.14
CA THR A 54 23.81 2.06 0.52
C THR A 54 23.89 0.94 1.57
N GLY A 55 23.97 -0.32 1.12
CA GLY A 55 24.10 -1.49 1.99
C GLY A 55 22.85 -1.71 2.87
N GLU A 56 23.05 -2.07 4.10
CA GLU A 56 21.99 -2.34 5.08
C GLU A 56 21.10 -1.12 5.37
N ASN A 57 21.66 0.08 5.17
CA ASN A 57 20.97 1.34 5.33
C ASN A 57 20.25 1.82 4.07
N ALA A 58 20.40 1.10 2.94
CA ALA A 58 19.71 1.47 1.71
C ALA A 58 18.21 1.45 1.88
N VAL A 59 17.54 2.52 1.48
CA VAL A 59 16.06 2.57 1.45
C VAL A 59 15.53 1.74 0.29
N ASN A 60 14.36 1.15 0.49
CA ASN A 60 13.73 0.25 -0.46
C ASN A 60 12.52 0.89 -1.12
N ASN A 61 12.35 0.64 -2.41
CA ASN A 61 11.14 0.93 -3.17
C ASN A 61 10.09 -0.19 -3.00
N GLY A 62 8.98 -0.08 -3.72
CA GLY A 62 7.87 -1.04 -3.60
C GLY A 62 8.22 -2.45 -4.00
N GLU A 63 8.94 -2.65 -5.11
CA GLU A 63 9.38 -3.99 -5.55
C GLU A 63 10.40 -4.59 -4.58
N GLN A 64 11.33 -3.81 -4.09
CA GLN A 64 12.30 -4.28 -3.09
C GLN A 64 11.64 -4.64 -1.75
N MET A 65 10.61 -3.90 -1.34
CA MET A 65 9.81 -4.25 -0.16
C MET A 65 9.01 -5.54 -0.39
N TRP A 66 8.47 -5.74 -1.58
CA TRP A 66 7.80 -6.97 -1.97
C TRP A 66 8.74 -8.16 -1.83
N ASP A 67 9.90 -8.09 -2.48
CA ASP A 67 10.87 -9.17 -2.52
C ASP A 67 11.49 -9.52 -1.15
N LYS A 68 11.71 -8.49 -0.29
CA LYS A 68 12.39 -8.67 0.99
C LYS A 68 11.46 -8.98 2.15
N LEU A 69 10.19 -8.55 2.09
CA LEU A 69 9.26 -8.66 3.20
C LEU A 69 7.89 -9.20 2.78
N VAL A 70 7.20 -8.52 1.86
CA VAL A 70 5.76 -8.70 1.71
C VAL A 70 5.41 -10.05 1.13
N SER A 71 6.17 -10.56 0.14
CA SER A 71 5.94 -11.89 -0.45
C SER A 71 6.33 -13.03 0.48
N LYS A 72 7.20 -12.78 1.48
CA LYS A 72 7.88 -13.81 2.29
C LYS A 72 7.02 -14.43 3.39
N TYR A 73 5.93 -13.78 3.78
CA TYR A 73 5.16 -14.21 4.95
C TYR A 73 3.69 -14.42 4.60
N PRO A 74 3.12 -15.61 4.90
CA PRO A 74 1.74 -15.98 4.52
C PRO A 74 0.66 -15.16 5.26
N ASN A 75 1.03 -14.53 6.37
CA ASN A 75 0.14 -13.75 7.21
C ASN A 75 0.12 -12.25 6.89
N ILE A 76 0.95 -11.76 5.96
CA ILE A 76 0.82 -10.39 5.43
C ILE A 76 -0.36 -10.38 4.44
N LEU A 77 -1.37 -9.56 4.73
CA LEU A 77 -2.61 -9.53 3.98
C LEU A 77 -2.80 -8.22 3.20
N PHE A 78 -2.42 -7.09 3.78
CA PHE A 78 -2.59 -5.78 3.14
C PHE A 78 -1.30 -4.97 3.15
N VAL A 79 -1.12 -4.15 2.09
CA VAL A 79 -0.16 -3.04 2.07
C VAL A 79 -0.90 -1.77 1.67
N PHE A 80 -0.85 -0.76 2.51
CA PHE A 80 -1.39 0.57 2.25
C PHE A 80 -0.26 1.58 2.05
N SER A 81 -0.40 2.43 1.05
CA SER A 81 0.62 3.44 0.71
C SER A 81 0.01 4.76 0.23
N GLY A 82 0.84 5.79 0.19
CA GLY A 82 0.54 7.13 -0.32
C GLY A 82 1.60 7.62 -1.31
N HIS A 83 2.10 8.83 -1.11
CA HIS A 83 3.23 9.46 -1.80
C HIS A 83 3.03 9.81 -3.27
N VAL A 84 2.64 8.84 -4.10
CA VAL A 84 2.60 9.00 -5.56
C VAL A 84 1.43 9.91 -5.97
N LEU A 85 1.73 10.86 -6.84
CA LEU A 85 0.78 11.82 -7.39
C LEU A 85 -0.05 11.21 -8.55
N ASN A 86 -0.16 11.86 -9.68
CA ASN A 86 -1.00 11.47 -10.82
C ASN A 86 -2.48 11.33 -10.39
N SER A 87 -3.06 10.13 -10.52
CA SER A 87 -4.42 9.86 -10.01
C SER A 87 -4.50 9.71 -8.49
N GLY A 88 -3.37 9.50 -7.82
CA GLY A 88 -3.28 9.28 -6.38
C GLY A 88 -3.86 7.95 -5.90
N VAL A 89 -4.33 7.10 -6.80
CA VAL A 89 -4.94 5.81 -6.47
C VAL A 89 -4.37 4.68 -7.32
N GLY A 90 -4.25 3.51 -6.74
CA GLY A 90 -3.81 2.28 -7.40
C GLY A 90 -4.19 1.06 -6.56
N THR A 91 -4.38 -0.08 -7.21
CA THR A 91 -4.79 -1.33 -6.57
C THR A 91 -4.17 -2.51 -7.28
N LEU A 92 -3.50 -3.39 -6.52
CA LEU A 92 -2.86 -4.59 -7.03
C LEU A 92 -3.11 -5.77 -6.08
N VAL A 93 -3.45 -6.93 -6.62
CA VAL A 93 -3.48 -8.18 -5.87
C VAL A 93 -2.37 -9.08 -6.40
N SER A 94 -1.47 -9.48 -5.53
CA SER A 94 -0.35 -10.38 -5.88
C SER A 94 -0.38 -11.65 -5.05
N ILE A 95 0.24 -12.70 -5.56
CA ILE A 95 0.40 -13.97 -4.86
C ILE A 95 1.79 -13.98 -4.21
N GLY A 96 1.84 -14.15 -2.90
CA GLY A 96 3.08 -14.30 -2.15
C GLY A 96 3.72 -15.67 -2.33
N ASP A 97 4.91 -15.86 -1.78
CA ASP A 97 5.72 -17.08 -1.92
C ASP A 97 5.03 -18.34 -1.35
N HIS A 98 4.04 -18.14 -0.48
CA HIS A 98 3.25 -19.21 0.14
C HIS A 98 1.86 -19.42 -0.50
N GLY A 99 1.61 -18.81 -1.67
CA GLY A 99 0.31 -18.89 -2.37
C GLY A 99 -0.77 -17.99 -1.77
N ASN A 100 -0.45 -17.20 -0.75
CA ASN A 100 -1.37 -16.25 -0.15
C ASN A 100 -1.57 -15.00 -1.04
N LYS A 101 -2.79 -14.49 -1.06
CA LYS A 101 -3.10 -13.20 -1.72
C LYS A 101 -2.71 -12.04 -0.82
N VAL A 102 -2.04 -11.05 -1.38
CA VAL A 102 -1.73 -9.77 -0.74
C VAL A 102 -2.42 -8.65 -1.50
N PHE A 103 -3.24 -7.87 -0.80
CA PHE A 103 -4.02 -6.77 -1.35
C PHE A 103 -3.28 -5.45 -1.10
N GLN A 104 -2.86 -4.78 -2.16
CA GLN A 104 -1.98 -3.63 -2.13
C GLN A 104 -2.72 -2.41 -2.65
N MET A 105 -2.71 -1.30 -1.93
CA MET A 105 -3.48 -0.11 -2.27
C MET A 105 -2.67 1.17 -2.09
N LEU A 106 -2.76 2.04 -3.10
CA LEU A 106 -2.35 3.44 -3.04
C LEU A 106 -3.59 4.31 -2.79
N ALA A 107 -3.49 5.23 -1.83
CA ALA A 107 -4.46 6.29 -1.64
C ALA A 107 -3.75 7.58 -1.22
N ASN A 108 -3.66 8.53 -2.14
CA ASN A 108 -3.04 9.83 -1.93
C ASN A 108 -3.96 10.93 -2.50
N PHE A 109 -4.33 11.89 -1.68
CA PHE A 109 -5.23 12.98 -2.07
C PHE A 109 -4.64 14.36 -1.74
N GLN A 110 -3.32 14.44 -1.63
CA GLN A 110 -2.59 15.67 -1.34
C GLN A 110 -2.57 16.64 -2.53
N ASP A 111 -1.98 17.82 -2.33
CA ASP A 111 -1.68 18.75 -3.42
C ASP A 111 -0.84 18.07 -4.52
N GLY A 112 -1.10 18.43 -5.77
CA GLY A 112 -0.47 17.83 -6.94
C GLY A 112 -1.13 16.55 -7.47
N VAL A 113 -2.08 15.94 -6.73
CA VAL A 113 -2.89 14.83 -7.21
C VAL A 113 -4.05 15.36 -8.05
N LYS A 114 -4.28 14.74 -9.21
CA LYS A 114 -5.34 15.14 -10.14
C LYS A 114 -6.72 15.12 -9.46
N GLY A 115 -7.46 16.21 -9.58
CA GLY A 115 -8.84 16.31 -9.07
C GLY A 115 -8.95 16.53 -7.56
N THR A 116 -7.86 16.94 -6.87
CA THR A 116 -7.89 17.22 -5.42
C THR A 116 -7.97 18.71 -5.08
N ASN A 117 -8.04 19.60 -6.08
CA ASN A 117 -8.06 21.04 -5.86
C ASN A 117 -7.00 21.48 -4.83
N ARG A 118 -5.72 21.23 -5.11
CA ARG A 118 -4.57 21.50 -4.21
C ARG A 118 -4.69 20.83 -2.83
N GLY A 119 -5.25 19.62 -2.77
CA GLY A 119 -5.45 18.89 -1.51
C GLY A 119 -6.62 19.37 -0.66
N GLN A 120 -7.35 20.43 -1.09
CA GLN A 120 -8.43 21.05 -0.33
C GLN A 120 -9.75 20.23 -0.31
N THR A 121 -9.80 19.09 -0.97
CA THR A 121 -10.99 18.25 -1.04
C THR A 121 -11.16 17.33 0.17
N GLY A 122 -10.10 17.11 0.96
CA GLY A 122 -10.16 16.31 2.19
C GLY A 122 -10.60 14.87 1.99
N PHE A 123 -10.35 14.26 0.82
CA PHE A 123 -10.69 12.85 0.60
C PHE A 123 -9.85 11.92 1.46
N LEU A 124 -10.49 10.86 1.94
CA LEU A 124 -9.86 9.75 2.65
C LEU A 124 -10.41 8.42 2.12
N ARG A 125 -9.65 7.35 2.27
CA ARG A 125 -10.08 6.00 1.93
C ARG A 125 -10.59 5.29 3.18
N ILE A 126 -11.79 4.72 3.08
CA ILE A 126 -12.41 3.87 4.10
C ILE A 126 -12.27 2.43 3.62
N VAL A 127 -11.67 1.59 4.45
CA VAL A 127 -11.54 0.15 4.22
C VAL A 127 -12.36 -0.56 5.29
N ASP A 128 -13.45 -1.19 4.87
CA ASP A 128 -14.38 -1.92 5.73
C ASP A 128 -14.12 -3.43 5.58
N ILE A 129 -13.67 -4.06 6.66
CA ILE A 129 -13.25 -5.46 6.68
C ILE A 129 -14.34 -6.30 7.36
N ASP A 130 -15.00 -7.17 6.60
CA ASP A 130 -15.96 -8.14 7.09
C ASP A 130 -15.34 -9.54 7.10
N VAL A 131 -14.80 -9.92 8.24
CA VAL A 131 -14.11 -11.21 8.44
C VAL A 131 -15.08 -12.40 8.23
N LYS A 132 -16.34 -12.26 8.66
CA LYS A 132 -17.32 -13.35 8.52
C LYS A 132 -17.74 -13.60 7.08
N LYS A 133 -17.87 -12.53 6.30
CA LYS A 133 -18.19 -12.61 4.87
C LYS A 133 -16.97 -12.81 3.98
N GLN A 134 -15.76 -12.80 4.57
CA GLN A 134 -14.50 -12.82 3.82
C GLN A 134 -14.44 -11.72 2.75
N GLN A 135 -14.92 -10.53 3.09
CA GLN A 135 -15.09 -9.41 2.18
C GLN A 135 -14.35 -8.17 2.71
N VAL A 136 -13.77 -7.42 1.79
CA VAL A 136 -13.24 -6.07 2.06
C VAL A 136 -13.89 -5.10 1.11
N ARG A 137 -14.54 -4.08 1.64
CA ARG A 137 -15.17 -2.99 0.86
C ARG A 137 -14.34 -1.73 0.99
N VAL A 138 -14.06 -1.10 -0.14
CA VAL A 138 -13.28 0.12 -0.22
C VAL A 138 -14.13 1.25 -0.76
N LYS A 139 -14.09 2.40 -0.09
CA LYS A 139 -14.78 3.63 -0.48
C LYS A 139 -13.84 4.81 -0.30
N THR A 140 -14.00 5.83 -1.12
CA THR A 140 -13.30 7.10 -0.98
C THR A 140 -14.32 8.20 -0.70
N TYR A 141 -14.17 8.89 0.43
CA TYR A 141 -15.12 9.89 0.93
C TYR A 141 -14.41 11.17 1.34
N SER A 142 -15.04 12.30 1.07
CA SER A 142 -14.65 13.59 1.60
C SER A 142 -15.62 14.04 2.67
N PRO A 143 -15.25 14.12 3.94
CA PRO A 143 -16.10 14.70 4.98
C PRO A 143 -16.30 16.21 4.80
N TYR A 144 -15.35 16.88 4.17
CA TYR A 144 -15.44 18.31 3.86
C TYR A 144 -16.49 18.60 2.78
N LEU A 145 -16.44 17.87 1.65
CA LEU A 145 -17.40 18.02 0.55
C LEU A 145 -18.68 17.23 0.78
N LYS A 146 -18.69 16.30 1.75
CA LYS A 146 -19.80 15.32 2.01
C LYS A 146 -20.11 14.46 0.79
N GLU A 147 -19.09 14.10 0.02
CA GLU A 147 -19.21 13.37 -1.24
C GLU A 147 -18.37 12.10 -1.27
N TYR A 148 -18.86 11.10 -2.02
CA TYR A 148 -18.12 9.89 -2.37
C TYR A 148 -17.59 9.98 -3.79
N LYS A 149 -16.36 9.45 -4.01
CA LYS A 149 -15.90 9.11 -5.35
C LYS A 149 -16.49 7.75 -5.74
N ASN A 150 -17.18 7.68 -6.89
CA ASN A 150 -17.92 6.49 -7.30
C ASN A 150 -17.30 5.73 -8.48
N ASP A 151 -16.15 6.16 -8.98
CA ASP A 151 -15.42 5.44 -10.01
C ASP A 151 -14.79 4.15 -9.47
N VAL A 152 -14.47 3.21 -10.35
CA VAL A 152 -14.00 1.86 -10.00
C VAL A 152 -12.67 1.82 -9.24
N LYS A 153 -11.85 2.87 -9.30
CA LYS A 153 -10.60 2.97 -8.54
C LYS A 153 -10.82 3.48 -7.12
N ASN A 154 -11.98 4.05 -6.86
CA ASN A 154 -12.31 4.68 -5.58
C ASN A 154 -13.42 3.96 -4.80
N LYS A 155 -14.20 3.08 -5.46
CA LYS A 155 -15.24 2.28 -4.85
C LYS A 155 -15.25 0.87 -5.44
N PHE A 156 -14.82 -0.11 -4.63
CA PHE A 156 -14.69 -1.51 -5.05
C PHE A 156 -14.73 -2.45 -3.85
N SER A 157 -14.76 -3.77 -4.10
CA SER A 157 -14.63 -4.79 -3.05
C SER A 157 -13.69 -5.91 -3.48
N PHE A 158 -13.13 -6.60 -2.48
CA PHE A 158 -12.48 -7.89 -2.62
C PHE A 158 -13.33 -8.94 -1.93
N GLU A 159 -13.56 -10.05 -2.63
CA GLU A 159 -14.30 -11.20 -2.16
C GLU A 159 -13.37 -12.40 -1.91
N GLY A 160 -13.76 -13.31 -1.04
CA GLY A 160 -12.96 -14.49 -0.72
C GLY A 160 -11.62 -14.17 -0.06
N VAL A 161 -11.57 -13.13 0.76
CA VAL A 161 -10.37 -12.72 1.50
C VAL A 161 -10.15 -13.68 2.66
N ASN A 162 -9.01 -14.37 2.67
CA ASN A 162 -8.68 -15.33 3.73
C ASN A 162 -8.14 -14.63 4.98
N PHE A 163 -8.96 -14.57 6.02
CA PHE A 163 -8.61 -14.04 7.34
C PHE A 163 -8.21 -15.11 8.37
N LYS A 164 -8.15 -16.37 7.95
CA LYS A 164 -7.72 -17.50 8.80
C LYS A 164 -6.22 -17.72 8.75
#